data_f5fa8671b938f00a6dc9078eea3ce0e9
#
_entry.id   f5fa8671b938f00a6dc9078eea3ce0e9
#
_cell.length_a   1.000
_cell.length_b   1.000
_cell.length_c   1.000
_cell.angle_alpha   90.00
_cell.angle_beta   90.00
_cell.angle_gamma   90.00
#
_symmetry.space_group_name_H-M   'P 1'
#
loop_
_entity.id
_entity.type
_entity.pdbx_description
1 polymer ?
#
loop_
_entity_poly.entity_id
_entity_poly.type
_entity_poly.pdbx_seq_one_letter_code
_entity_poly.pdbx_strand_id
1 'polypeptide(L)'
;MGARYSVSKTGTATSTTADSITITAPANRSLKIWEIFVGGQGTASANNELVVARSTGGVTPVAIVPSPTNADYAAATFTAASAWTTQPTLGATVRRISCNGNGGLLRMPFPPGSEIDIPAGGQISIRATAGSSVLTLDSIVEQI
;
A
#
# COMPACT_ATOMS: atom_id res chain seq x y z
N MET A 1 -14.54 14.31 8.84
CA MET A 1 -13.81 13.76 7.68
C MET A 1 -12.34 14.07 7.86
N GLY A 2 -11.49 13.07 7.78
CA GLY A 2 -10.06 13.24 7.92
C GLY A 2 -9.40 13.72 6.61
N ALA A 3 -8.13 14.13 6.72
CA ALA A 3 -7.33 14.47 5.54
C ALA A 3 -6.94 13.20 4.78
N ARG A 4 -7.01 13.26 3.45
CA ARG A 4 -6.68 12.14 2.56
C ARG A 4 -5.38 12.37 1.83
N TYR A 5 -4.65 11.29 1.65
CA TYR A 5 -3.33 11.26 1.04
C TYR A 5 -3.22 10.11 0.06
N SER A 6 -2.50 10.34 -1.03
CA SER A 6 -2.06 9.30 -1.95
C SER A 6 -0.69 8.77 -1.51
N VAL A 7 -0.56 7.45 -1.50
CA VAL A 7 0.71 6.74 -1.29
C VAL A 7 0.98 5.93 -2.55
N SER A 8 1.91 6.38 -3.37
CA SER A 8 2.15 5.81 -4.69
C SER A 8 3.54 5.22 -4.81
N LYS A 9 3.63 4.10 -5.53
CA LYS A 9 4.89 3.51 -5.99
C LYS A 9 4.76 3.03 -7.43
N THR A 10 5.80 3.28 -8.21
CA THR A 10 5.90 2.85 -9.61
C THR A 10 7.33 2.48 -9.99
N GLY A 11 7.50 1.78 -11.10
CA GLY A 11 8.82 1.55 -11.73
C GLY A 11 9.67 0.44 -11.13
N THR A 12 9.18 -0.29 -10.14
CA THR A 12 9.92 -1.40 -9.52
C THR A 12 9.10 -2.69 -9.60
N ALA A 13 9.76 -3.79 -9.97
CA ALA A 13 9.12 -5.10 -9.98
C ALA A 13 8.66 -5.51 -8.57
N THR A 14 7.50 -6.17 -8.50
CA THR A 14 7.02 -6.76 -7.25
C THR A 14 7.90 -7.93 -6.84
N SER A 15 7.92 -8.24 -5.55
CA SER A 15 8.68 -9.34 -4.98
C SER A 15 7.81 -10.12 -4.02
N THR A 16 7.98 -11.45 -3.99
CA THR A 16 7.31 -12.32 -3.02
C THR A 16 7.95 -12.28 -1.63
N THR A 17 9.12 -11.66 -1.52
CA THR A 17 9.89 -11.57 -0.27
C THR A 17 10.01 -10.15 0.26
N ALA A 18 9.55 -9.16 -0.48
CA ALA A 18 9.66 -7.74 -0.11
C ALA A 18 8.35 -6.99 -0.30
N ASP A 19 8.07 -6.06 0.60
CA ASP A 19 6.91 -5.19 0.50
C ASP A 19 7.03 -4.26 -0.71
N SER A 20 5.92 -4.10 -1.43
CA SER A 20 5.78 -3.05 -2.44
C SER A 20 5.44 -1.72 -1.81
N ILE A 21 4.50 -1.72 -0.87
CA ILE A 21 4.12 -0.56 -0.05
C ILE A 21 3.89 -1.05 1.37
N THR A 22 4.38 -0.27 2.34
CA THR A 22 4.06 -0.43 3.76
C THR A 22 3.54 0.89 4.29
N ILE A 23 2.42 0.87 5.01
CA ILE A 23 1.80 2.05 5.62
C ILE A 23 1.76 1.82 7.13
N THR A 24 2.33 2.77 7.89
CA THR A 24 2.41 2.68 9.35
C THR A 24 1.68 3.86 9.98
N ALA A 25 0.69 3.57 10.79
CA ALA A 25 -0.05 4.58 11.54
C ALA A 25 0.78 5.12 12.71
N PRO A 26 0.70 6.43 13.01
CA PRO A 26 1.34 6.97 14.20
C PRO A 26 0.68 6.41 15.48
N ALA A 27 1.40 6.46 16.59
CA ALA A 27 0.94 5.87 17.85
C ALA A 27 -0.35 6.47 18.42
N ASN A 28 -0.71 7.68 17.99
CA ASN A 28 -1.84 8.44 18.53
C ASN A 28 -3.01 8.62 17.53
N ARG A 29 -2.92 8.05 16.34
CA ARG A 29 -3.97 8.18 15.31
C ARG A 29 -4.13 6.90 14.53
N SER A 30 -5.36 6.59 14.16
CA SER A 30 -5.68 5.52 13.23
C SER A 30 -5.76 6.07 11.79
N LEU A 31 -5.67 5.15 10.83
CA LEU A 31 -5.80 5.44 9.41
C LEU A 31 -6.90 4.56 8.81
N LYS A 32 -7.43 4.99 7.67
CA LYS A 32 -8.33 4.20 6.83
C LYS A 32 -7.81 4.18 5.41
N ILE A 33 -7.72 3.02 4.80
CA ILE A 33 -7.48 2.89 3.37
C ILE A 33 -8.84 2.86 2.67
N TRP A 34 -9.06 3.86 1.81
CA TRP A 34 -10.31 4.02 1.06
C TRP A 34 -10.28 3.36 -0.30
N GLU A 35 -9.10 3.24 -0.88
CA GLU A 35 -8.97 2.77 -2.25
C GLU A 35 -7.56 2.29 -2.52
N ILE A 36 -7.45 1.24 -3.33
CA ILE A 36 -6.19 0.73 -3.86
C ILE A 36 -6.30 0.65 -5.37
N PHE A 37 -5.29 1.19 -6.06
CA PHE A 37 -5.12 1.08 -7.50
C PHE A 37 -3.93 0.18 -7.81
N VAL A 38 -4.08 -0.67 -8.82
CA VAL A 38 -3.00 -1.48 -9.36
C VAL A 38 -3.01 -1.38 -10.87
N GLY A 39 -1.90 -0.97 -11.46
CA GLY A 39 -1.71 -0.91 -12.90
C GLY A 39 -0.50 -1.71 -13.34
N GLY A 40 -0.61 -2.54 -14.37
CA GLY A 40 0.50 -3.28 -14.95
C GLY A 40 1.34 -2.39 -15.87
N GLN A 41 2.65 -2.40 -15.70
CA GLN A 41 3.62 -1.68 -16.53
C GLN A 41 4.56 -2.61 -17.32
N GLY A 42 4.40 -3.90 -17.17
CA GLY A 42 5.21 -4.89 -17.88
C GLY A 42 4.88 -4.97 -19.37
N THR A 43 5.79 -5.53 -20.14
CA THR A 43 5.64 -5.72 -21.58
C THR A 43 5.04 -7.09 -21.96
N ALA A 44 4.95 -8.01 -21.01
CA ALA A 44 4.40 -9.34 -21.19
C ALA A 44 3.24 -9.60 -20.23
N SER A 45 2.25 -10.37 -20.71
CA SER A 45 1.15 -10.84 -19.87
C SER A 45 1.68 -11.81 -18.81
N ALA A 46 1.41 -11.51 -17.55
CA ALA A 46 1.78 -12.35 -16.42
C ALA A 46 0.78 -12.15 -15.28
N ASN A 47 0.43 -13.24 -14.61
CA ASN A 47 -0.40 -13.17 -13.42
C ASN A 47 0.42 -12.72 -12.22
N ASN A 48 -0.11 -11.75 -11.49
CA ASN A 48 0.42 -11.31 -10.22
C ASN A 48 -0.66 -11.44 -9.16
N GLU A 49 -0.29 -11.91 -7.99
CA GLU A 49 -1.14 -11.91 -6.81
C GLU A 49 -0.48 -11.08 -5.74
N LEU A 50 -1.24 -10.13 -5.20
CA LEU A 50 -0.83 -9.27 -4.09
C LEU A 50 -1.70 -9.59 -2.87
N VAL A 51 -1.11 -9.49 -1.69
CA VAL A 51 -1.85 -9.49 -0.44
C VAL A 51 -1.71 -8.14 0.23
N VAL A 52 -2.83 -7.67 0.80
CA VAL A 52 -2.86 -6.59 1.77
C VAL A 52 -2.98 -7.26 3.12
N ALA A 53 -1.94 -7.17 3.93
CA ALA A 53 -1.86 -7.91 5.19
C ALA A 53 -1.44 -7.00 6.34
N ARG A 54 -1.91 -7.33 7.54
CA ARG A 54 -1.35 -6.75 8.77
C ARG A 54 0.12 -7.12 8.84
N SER A 55 0.95 -6.23 9.33
CA SER A 55 2.38 -6.49 9.48
C SER A 55 2.95 -5.83 10.72
N THR A 56 4.16 -6.24 11.09
CA THR A 56 4.89 -5.69 12.24
C THR A 56 6.38 -5.63 11.94
N GLY A 57 7.07 -4.69 12.56
CA GLY A 57 8.52 -4.59 12.48
C GLY A 57 9.00 -3.99 11.16
N GLY A 58 10.16 -4.44 10.73
CA GLY A 58 10.92 -3.86 9.63
C GLY A 58 12.08 -2.98 10.12
N VAL A 59 13.18 -2.97 9.37
CA VAL A 59 14.37 -2.18 9.70
C VAL A 59 14.79 -1.37 8.49
N THR A 60 15.10 -0.12 8.70
CA THR A 60 15.61 0.84 7.69
C THR A 60 14.76 0.88 6.41
N PRO A 61 13.63 1.58 6.44
CA PRO A 61 12.77 1.72 5.27
C PRO A 61 13.31 2.74 4.27
N VAL A 62 12.94 2.54 3.00
CA VAL A 62 13.01 3.61 2.00
C VAL A 62 11.65 4.31 1.98
N ALA A 63 11.63 5.57 2.39
CA ALA A 63 10.39 6.32 2.55
C ALA A 63 9.68 6.60 1.21
N ILE A 64 8.35 6.48 1.23
CA ILE A 64 7.46 7.12 0.27
C ILE A 64 6.85 8.33 0.97
N VAL A 65 6.88 9.50 0.32
CA VAL A 65 6.23 10.69 0.87
C VAL A 65 4.75 10.67 0.50
N PRO A 66 3.82 10.56 1.48
CA PRO A 66 2.40 10.66 1.18
C PRO A 66 2.06 12.06 0.67
N SER A 67 1.32 12.11 -0.43
CA SER A 67 0.91 13.38 -1.04
C SER A 67 -0.53 13.70 -0.69
N PRO A 68 -0.83 14.89 -0.15
CA PRO A 68 -2.21 15.25 0.16
C PRO A 68 -3.05 15.33 -1.12
N THR A 69 -4.28 14.83 -1.06
CA THR A 69 -5.22 14.89 -2.19
C THR A 69 -5.86 16.28 -2.34
N ASN A 70 -5.76 17.11 -1.31
CA ASN A 70 -6.14 18.51 -1.32
C ASN A 70 -4.94 19.34 -0.87
N ALA A 71 -4.58 20.37 -1.63
CA ALA A 71 -3.41 21.23 -1.38
C ALA A 71 -3.46 21.97 -0.02
N ASP A 72 -4.65 22.14 0.55
CA ASP A 72 -4.82 22.79 1.84
C ASP A 72 -4.57 21.85 3.04
N TYR A 73 -4.38 20.57 2.82
CA TYR A 73 -4.08 19.63 3.90
C TYR A 73 -2.62 19.77 4.35
N ALA A 74 -2.43 19.71 5.66
CA ALA A 74 -1.09 19.62 6.24
C ALA A 74 -0.39 18.32 5.78
N ALA A 75 0.93 18.27 5.95
CA ALA A 75 1.70 17.06 5.69
C ALA A 75 1.18 15.87 6.53
N ALA A 76 1.25 14.67 5.95
CA ALA A 76 0.87 13.46 6.66
C ALA A 76 1.70 13.23 7.93
N THR A 77 1.08 12.72 8.98
CA THR A 77 1.79 12.32 10.21
C THR A 77 2.07 10.82 10.26
N PHE A 78 1.50 10.05 9.35
CA PHE A 78 1.82 8.64 9.16
C PHE A 78 3.02 8.47 8.21
N THR A 79 3.61 7.28 8.21
CA THR A 79 4.73 6.96 7.34
C THR A 79 4.36 5.91 6.31
N ALA A 80 4.99 5.98 5.15
CA ALA A 80 4.90 4.98 4.12
C ALA A 80 6.30 4.61 3.61
N ALA A 81 6.49 3.37 3.19
CA ALA A 81 7.76 2.86 2.71
C ALA A 81 7.58 1.95 1.50
N SER A 82 8.60 1.89 0.65
CA SER A 82 8.62 1.05 -0.56
C SER A 82 9.63 -0.09 -0.50
N ALA A 83 10.54 -0.08 0.45
CA ALA A 83 11.57 -1.10 0.62
C ALA A 83 12.08 -1.07 2.05
N TRP A 84 12.70 -2.17 2.48
CA TRP A 84 13.25 -2.33 3.82
C TRP A 84 14.55 -3.13 3.74
N THR A 85 15.52 -2.85 4.59
CA THR A 85 16.70 -3.73 4.73
C THR A 85 16.32 -5.05 5.41
N THR A 86 15.46 -5.00 6.40
CA THR A 86 14.78 -6.18 6.96
C THR A 86 13.29 -5.98 6.78
N GLN A 87 12.65 -6.90 6.06
CA GLN A 87 11.24 -6.79 5.72
C GLN A 87 10.35 -6.94 6.96
N PRO A 88 9.20 -6.24 7.01
CA PRO A 88 8.18 -6.50 8.02
C PRO A 88 7.70 -7.95 7.98
N THR A 89 7.31 -8.46 9.15
CA THR A 89 6.67 -9.77 9.26
C THR A 89 5.20 -9.63 8.95
N LEU A 90 4.70 -10.40 7.97
CA LEU A 90 3.28 -10.42 7.62
C LEU A 90 2.48 -11.22 8.65
N GLY A 91 1.33 -10.68 9.02
CA GLY A 91 0.31 -11.33 9.82
C GLY A 91 -0.93 -11.67 8.99
N ALA A 92 -2.11 -11.42 9.53
CA ALA A 92 -3.38 -11.74 8.88
C ALA A 92 -3.56 -10.99 7.55
N THR A 93 -3.96 -11.73 6.52
CA THR A 93 -4.35 -11.17 5.22
C THR A 93 -5.72 -10.51 5.33
N VAL A 94 -5.82 -9.27 4.90
CA VAL A 94 -7.05 -8.49 4.88
C VAL A 94 -7.73 -8.57 3.53
N ARG A 95 -6.96 -8.49 2.44
CA ARG A 95 -7.43 -8.56 1.04
C ARG A 95 -6.41 -9.29 0.17
N ARG A 96 -6.92 -9.91 -0.90
CA ARG A 96 -6.11 -10.46 -1.98
C ARG A 96 -6.48 -9.79 -3.28
N ILE A 97 -5.48 -9.53 -4.12
CA ILE A 97 -5.63 -8.83 -5.39
C ILE A 97 -4.91 -9.65 -6.44
N SER A 98 -5.62 -10.04 -7.50
CA SER A 98 -5.02 -10.66 -8.68
C SER A 98 -5.07 -9.69 -9.84
N CYS A 99 -3.97 -9.50 -10.54
CA CYS A 99 -3.88 -8.58 -11.66
C CYS A 99 -2.92 -9.08 -12.74
N ASN A 100 -3.06 -8.53 -13.95
CA ASN A 100 -2.15 -8.79 -15.06
C ASN A 100 -1.01 -7.76 -15.03
N GLY A 101 0.22 -8.22 -15.25
CA GLY A 101 1.41 -7.36 -15.29
C GLY A 101 1.54 -6.52 -16.55
N ASN A 102 0.76 -6.81 -17.60
CA ASN A 102 0.80 -6.08 -18.86
C ASN A 102 -0.45 -5.24 -19.06
N GLY A 103 -0.35 -3.98 -18.68
CA GLY A 103 -1.45 -3.02 -18.85
C GLY A 103 -2.66 -3.34 -17.96
N GLY A 104 -3.71 -2.56 -18.17
CA GLY A 104 -4.91 -2.62 -17.36
C GLY A 104 -4.78 -1.84 -16.04
N LEU A 105 -5.92 -1.44 -15.54
CA LEU A 105 -6.05 -0.75 -14.25
C LEU A 105 -7.09 -1.51 -13.43
N LEU A 106 -6.68 -1.99 -12.27
CA LEU A 106 -7.58 -2.49 -11.24
C LEU A 106 -7.78 -1.40 -10.19
N ARG A 107 -9.01 -0.97 -10.04
CA ARG A 107 -9.41 -0.02 -9.00
C ARG A 107 -10.26 -0.75 -7.97
N MET A 108 -9.86 -0.68 -6.72
CA MET A 108 -10.54 -1.34 -5.61
C MET A 108 -10.96 -0.29 -4.57
N PRO A 109 -12.13 0.34 -4.75
CA PRO A 109 -12.67 1.24 -3.75
C PRO A 109 -13.30 0.44 -2.60
N PHE A 110 -13.19 0.97 -1.39
CA PHE A 110 -13.86 0.41 -0.21
C PHE A 110 -15.00 1.34 0.19
N PRO A 111 -16.27 0.90 0.11
CA PRO A 111 -17.39 1.73 0.52
C PRO A 111 -17.32 2.04 2.02
N PRO A 112 -17.99 3.11 2.47
CA PRO A 112 -18.07 3.47 3.88
C PRO A 112 -18.49 2.27 4.75
N GLY A 113 -17.72 1.99 5.80
CA GLY A 113 -17.90 0.84 6.68
C GLY A 113 -17.18 -0.44 6.23
N SER A 114 -16.50 -0.42 5.08
CA SER A 114 -15.70 -1.53 4.57
C SER A 114 -14.25 -1.15 4.30
N GLU A 115 -13.85 0.04 4.72
CA GLU A 115 -12.48 0.53 4.61
C GLU A 115 -11.51 -0.38 5.38
N ILE A 116 -10.27 -0.42 4.96
CA ILE A 116 -9.24 -1.13 5.72
C ILE A 116 -8.73 -0.21 6.82
N ASP A 117 -9.10 -0.51 8.06
CA ASP A 117 -8.62 0.23 9.22
C ASP A 117 -7.18 -0.17 9.58
N ILE A 118 -6.35 0.83 9.84
CA ILE A 118 -5.04 0.65 10.47
C ILE A 118 -5.13 1.32 11.85
N PRO A 119 -5.15 0.54 12.93
CA PRO A 119 -5.24 1.10 14.27
C PRO A 119 -4.00 1.94 14.60
N ALA A 120 -4.10 2.81 15.58
CA ALA A 120 -2.97 3.62 16.06
C ALA A 120 -1.76 2.72 16.39
N GLY A 121 -0.60 3.06 15.86
CA GLY A 121 0.62 2.25 15.94
C GLY A 121 0.63 0.99 15.08
N GLY A 122 -0.43 0.72 14.35
CA GLY A 122 -0.54 -0.45 13.46
C GLY A 122 0.16 -0.25 12.12
N GLN A 123 0.31 -1.34 11.39
CA GLN A 123 1.00 -1.38 10.09
C GLN A 123 0.28 -2.31 9.12
N ILE A 124 0.25 -1.90 7.85
CA ILE A 124 -0.23 -2.72 6.74
C ILE A 124 0.85 -2.79 5.67
N SER A 125 1.05 -3.98 5.13
CA SER A 125 1.94 -4.25 3.99
C SER A 125 1.15 -4.72 2.78
N ILE A 126 1.55 -4.23 1.61
CA ILE A 126 1.12 -4.76 0.31
C ILE A 126 2.33 -5.47 -0.29
N ARG A 127 2.23 -6.79 -0.46
CA ARG A 127 3.31 -7.65 -0.96
C ARG A 127 2.79 -8.63 -1.98
N ALA A 128 3.59 -8.93 -3.00
CA ALA A 128 3.28 -9.98 -3.94
C ALA A 128 3.41 -11.36 -3.28
N THR A 129 2.49 -12.27 -3.60
CA THR A 129 2.60 -13.70 -3.28
C THR A 129 2.90 -14.54 -4.52
N ALA A 130 2.66 -13.98 -5.69
CA ALA A 130 3.04 -14.58 -6.97
C ALA A 130 3.31 -13.48 -8.01
N GLY A 131 4.22 -13.77 -8.94
CA GLY A 131 4.62 -12.84 -9.99
C GLY A 131 5.69 -11.84 -9.55
N SER A 132 6.29 -11.20 -10.54
CA SER A 132 7.37 -10.23 -10.37
C SER A 132 7.29 -9.10 -11.39
N SER A 133 6.10 -8.80 -11.89
CA SER A 133 5.88 -7.74 -12.87
C SER A 133 6.09 -6.35 -12.24
N VAL A 134 6.47 -5.41 -13.09
CA VAL A 134 6.47 -3.99 -12.70
C VAL A 134 5.03 -3.51 -12.63
N LEU A 135 4.61 -3.04 -11.46
CA LEU A 135 3.27 -2.54 -11.21
C LEU A 135 3.34 -1.09 -10.72
N THR A 136 2.33 -0.32 -11.09
CA THR A 136 1.99 0.92 -10.38
C THR A 136 1.01 0.58 -9.27
N LEU A 137 1.33 0.96 -8.05
CA LEU A 137 0.48 0.83 -6.88
C LEU A 137 0.20 2.21 -6.31
N ASP A 138 -1.06 2.48 -6.02
CA ASP A 138 -1.48 3.69 -5.33
C ASP A 138 -2.53 3.34 -4.29
N SER A 139 -2.47 3.99 -3.16
CA SER A 139 -3.43 3.79 -2.06
C SER A 139 -3.90 5.14 -1.54
N ILE A 140 -5.20 5.33 -1.46
CA ILE A 140 -5.79 6.52 -0.83
C ILE A 140 -6.02 6.24 0.64
N VAL A 141 -5.30 6.97 1.47
CA VAL A 141 -5.28 6.82 2.92
C VAL A 141 -5.88 8.06 3.59
N GLU A 142 -6.84 7.87 4.47
CA GLU A 142 -7.40 8.92 5.32
C GLU A 142 -6.76 8.86 6.70
N GLN A 143 -6.28 10.00 7.16
CA GLN A 143 -5.78 10.18 8.51
C GLN A 143 -6.90 10.74 9.39
N ILE A 144 -7.22 10.03 10.43
CA ILE A 144 -8.33 10.34 11.34
C ILE A 144 -7.82 11.07 12.57
#